data_a00e6e4b38eb428cf1ed7b5c1cd93fd7
#
_entry.id   a00e6e4b38eb428cf1ed7b5c1cd93fd7
#
_cell.length_a   1.000
_cell.length_b   1.000
_cell.length_c   1.000
_cell.angle_alpha   90.00
_cell.angle_beta   90.00
_cell.angle_gamma   90.00
#
_symmetry.space_group_name_H-M   'P 1'
#
loop_
_entity.id
_entity.type
_entity.pdbx_description
1 polymer ?
#
loop_
_entity_poly.entity_id
_entity_poly.type
_entity_poly.pdbx_seq_one_letter_code
_entity_poly.pdbx_strand_id
1 'polypeptide(L)'
;MRSASANQLLRRRSQQYLLGHSKREQRRLRRQAEELRQESNSLFDRIGLRSGGRAIDIGCGPQGVLDLLSECVGSTGLVVGIERDDKSVAAARQFVADRALRNVKVLRADAASTGKPGDIFDLVHARLVLVNVPNPEAVVAEMVRLACPGGIVASHEADYLPHLCDPPLRAWDRLFHIYRDYSSANGIDLFIGRRTHRLFREAGILDIQVNPVIHVYPRGHNRRAIFWHFLQNVRDRILEQGLIADSEFSELMGELKEHLDRPDTLVVSHLFSKSGVENHSSAHHLQLSRPAKNLEPR
;
A
#
# COMPACT_ATOMS: atom_id res chain seq x y z
N MET A 1 7.09 11.14 36.26
CA MET A 1 5.97 10.25 35.83
C MET A 1 5.11 10.77 34.68
N ARG A 2 5.31 11.98 34.11
CA ARG A 2 4.51 12.53 32.96
C ARG A 2 5.04 12.17 31.57
N SER A 3 6.29 11.67 31.41
CA SER A 3 6.87 11.38 30.07
C SER A 3 6.46 10.02 29.47
N ALA A 4 6.13 9.03 30.31
CA ALA A 4 5.73 7.70 29.85
C ALA A 4 4.33 7.70 29.18
N SER A 5 3.43 8.57 29.65
CA SER A 5 2.05 8.66 29.12
C SER A 5 2.02 9.33 27.75
N ALA A 6 2.85 10.35 27.51
CA ALA A 6 2.94 11.03 26.21
C ALA A 6 3.54 10.11 25.13
N ASN A 7 4.60 9.36 25.44
CA ASN A 7 5.20 8.37 24.55
C ASN A 7 4.26 7.19 24.25
N GLN A 8 3.44 6.80 25.21
CA GLN A 8 2.44 5.74 25.01
C GLN A 8 1.25 6.22 24.14
N LEU A 9 0.85 7.48 24.27
CA LEU A 9 -0.15 8.12 23.41
C LEU A 9 0.37 8.34 21.98
N LEU A 10 1.63 8.74 21.82
CA LEU A 10 2.29 8.87 20.53
C LEU A 10 2.43 7.50 19.85
N ARG A 11 2.82 6.44 20.56
CA ARG A 11 2.85 5.07 20.03
C ARG A 11 1.48 4.53 19.65
N ARG A 12 0.40 4.86 20.38
CA ARG A 12 -0.97 4.49 20.01
C ARG A 12 -1.47 5.27 18.79
N ARG A 13 -1.07 6.57 18.62
CA ARG A 13 -1.40 7.37 17.44
C ARG A 13 -0.68 6.90 16.18
N SER A 14 0.60 6.48 16.28
CA SER A 14 1.38 5.96 15.15
C SER A 14 0.92 4.58 14.64
N GLN A 15 0.09 3.87 15.40
CA GLN A 15 -0.50 2.58 14.99
C GLN A 15 -1.86 2.72 14.29
N GLN A 16 -2.41 3.93 14.17
CA GLN A 16 -3.73 4.13 13.59
C GLN A 16 -3.60 4.49 12.09
N TYR A 17 -4.35 3.78 11.23
CA TYR A 17 -4.43 4.09 9.81
C TYR A 17 -4.79 5.58 9.59
N LEU A 18 -3.96 6.29 8.81
CA LEU A 18 -4.01 7.75 8.68
C LEU A 18 -5.37 8.26 8.20
N LEU A 19 -6.00 7.57 7.26
CA LEU A 19 -7.29 7.97 6.66
C LEU A 19 -8.50 7.47 7.46
N GLY A 20 -8.27 6.70 8.56
CA GLY A 20 -9.31 6.19 9.45
C GLY A 20 -10.09 5.01 8.86
N HIS A 21 -11.14 4.56 9.58
CA HIS A 21 -11.93 3.34 9.27
C HIS A 21 -13.43 3.63 9.12
N SER A 22 -13.77 4.82 8.57
CA SER A 22 -15.17 5.20 8.35
C SER A 22 -15.81 4.38 7.22
N LYS A 23 -17.16 4.33 7.19
CA LYS A 23 -17.89 3.73 6.04
C LYS A 23 -17.54 4.42 4.70
N ARG A 24 -17.22 5.73 4.74
CA ARG A 24 -16.77 6.49 3.58
C ARG A 24 -15.43 5.99 3.10
N GLU A 25 -14.48 5.77 4.02
CA GLU A 25 -13.15 5.24 3.70
C GLU A 25 -13.21 3.82 3.16
N GLN A 26 -14.03 2.95 3.73
CA GLN A 26 -14.21 1.59 3.19
C GLN A 26 -14.75 1.61 1.75
N ARG A 27 -15.71 2.49 1.44
CA ARG A 27 -16.20 2.66 0.06
C ARG A 27 -15.11 3.19 -0.87
N ARG A 28 -14.28 4.13 -0.38
CA ARG A 28 -13.14 4.64 -1.14
C ARG A 28 -12.12 3.53 -1.44
N LEU A 29 -11.78 2.70 -0.45
CA LEU A 29 -10.84 1.57 -0.62
C LEU A 29 -11.36 0.53 -1.62
N ARG A 30 -12.65 0.20 -1.59
CA ARG A 30 -13.27 -0.71 -2.58
C ARG A 30 -13.19 -0.11 -3.99
N ARG A 31 -13.55 1.15 -4.16
CA ARG A 31 -13.41 1.85 -5.45
C ARG A 31 -11.96 1.85 -5.93
N GLN A 32 -11.01 2.15 -5.07
CA GLN A 32 -9.59 2.10 -5.38
C GLN A 32 -9.14 0.70 -5.82
N ALA A 33 -9.66 -0.36 -5.20
CA ALA A 33 -9.36 -1.74 -5.60
C ALA A 33 -9.80 -2.01 -7.04
N GLU A 34 -11.02 -1.56 -7.43
CA GLU A 34 -11.51 -1.70 -8.81
C GLU A 34 -10.72 -0.81 -9.80
N GLU A 35 -10.44 0.43 -9.43
CA GLU A 35 -9.66 1.36 -10.27
C GLU A 35 -8.22 0.88 -10.53
N LEU A 36 -7.61 0.14 -9.60
CA LEU A 36 -6.27 -0.43 -9.74
C LEU A 36 -6.28 -1.90 -10.19
N ARG A 37 -7.43 -2.41 -10.63
CA ARG A 37 -7.57 -3.81 -11.02
C ARG A 37 -6.68 -4.18 -12.20
N GLN A 38 -6.66 -3.33 -13.22
CA GLN A 38 -5.86 -3.55 -14.43
C GLN A 38 -4.35 -3.58 -14.13
N GLU A 39 -3.88 -2.66 -13.27
CA GLU A 39 -2.48 -2.63 -12.86
C GLU A 39 -2.08 -3.85 -12.03
N SER A 40 -2.98 -4.31 -11.16
CA SER A 40 -2.74 -5.52 -10.38
C SER A 40 -2.73 -6.76 -11.26
N ASN A 41 -3.66 -6.89 -12.21
CA ASN A 41 -3.66 -7.99 -13.19
C ASN A 41 -2.37 -7.98 -14.01
N SER A 42 -1.96 -6.83 -14.56
CA SER A 42 -0.70 -6.70 -15.30
C SER A 42 0.54 -7.08 -14.48
N LEU A 43 0.52 -6.88 -13.15
CA LEU A 43 1.58 -7.37 -12.27
C LEU A 43 1.52 -8.88 -12.13
N PHE A 44 0.35 -9.47 -11.88
CA PHE A 44 0.19 -10.91 -11.68
C PHE A 44 0.42 -11.72 -12.96
N ASP A 45 0.03 -11.19 -14.12
CA ASP A 45 0.36 -11.79 -15.43
C ASP A 45 1.87 -11.90 -15.65
N ARG A 46 2.63 -10.87 -15.27
CA ARG A 46 4.10 -10.91 -15.36
C ARG A 46 4.73 -11.83 -14.32
N ILE A 47 4.17 -11.91 -13.13
CA ILE A 47 4.62 -12.85 -12.09
C ILE A 47 4.39 -14.29 -12.55
N GLY A 48 3.34 -14.57 -13.31
CA GLY A 48 3.04 -15.91 -13.83
C GLY A 48 2.75 -16.91 -12.71
N LEU A 49 1.97 -16.51 -11.70
CA LEU A 49 1.60 -17.38 -10.58
C LEU A 49 0.88 -18.63 -11.09
N ARG A 50 1.36 -19.81 -10.68
CA ARG A 50 0.84 -21.09 -11.18
C ARG A 50 -0.48 -21.47 -10.53
N SER A 51 -1.36 -22.14 -11.29
CA SER A 51 -2.54 -22.80 -10.73
C SER A 51 -2.12 -23.80 -9.64
N GLY A 52 -2.88 -23.85 -8.54
CA GLY A 52 -2.54 -24.62 -7.34
C GLY A 52 -1.59 -23.90 -6.38
N GLY A 53 -1.05 -22.74 -6.78
CA GLY A 53 -0.13 -21.94 -5.96
C GLY A 53 -0.78 -21.37 -4.69
N ARG A 54 0.08 -20.87 -3.80
CA ARG A 54 -0.30 -20.26 -2.51
C ARG A 54 0.11 -18.80 -2.50
N ALA A 55 -0.86 -17.90 -2.36
CA ALA A 55 -0.63 -16.47 -2.32
C ALA A 55 -1.12 -15.86 -1.01
N ILE A 56 -0.44 -14.80 -0.56
CA ILE A 56 -0.88 -13.99 0.58
C ILE A 56 -0.88 -12.52 0.21
N ASP A 57 -1.97 -11.81 0.56
CA ASP A 57 -2.14 -10.36 0.41
C ASP A 57 -2.05 -9.70 1.77
N ILE A 58 -0.95 -9.02 2.04
CA ILE A 58 -0.69 -8.31 3.30
C ILE A 58 -1.40 -6.95 3.26
N GLY A 59 -2.22 -6.66 4.29
CA GLY A 59 -3.00 -5.44 4.34
C GLY A 59 -4.10 -5.39 3.28
N CYS A 60 -4.83 -6.49 3.10
CA CYS A 60 -5.84 -6.62 2.04
C CYS A 60 -7.00 -5.61 2.15
N GLY A 61 -7.17 -4.93 3.29
CA GLY A 61 -8.29 -4.01 3.47
C GLY A 61 -9.65 -4.70 3.30
N PRO A 62 -10.69 -3.98 2.83
CA PRO A 62 -12.04 -4.54 2.68
C PRO A 62 -12.25 -5.43 1.44
N GLN A 63 -11.25 -5.53 0.55
CA GLN A 63 -11.32 -6.29 -0.70
C GLN A 63 -9.92 -6.66 -1.21
N GLY A 64 -8.99 -5.72 -1.25
CA GLY A 64 -7.62 -5.91 -1.75
C GLY A 64 -7.57 -6.38 -3.20
N VAL A 65 -6.79 -7.44 -3.40
CA VAL A 65 -6.64 -8.17 -4.67
C VAL A 65 -7.09 -9.64 -4.52
N LEU A 66 -7.93 -9.94 -3.52
CA LEU A 66 -8.27 -11.30 -3.13
C LEU A 66 -8.92 -12.12 -4.25
N ASP A 67 -9.82 -11.50 -5.02
CA ASP A 67 -10.46 -12.14 -6.17
C ASP A 67 -9.47 -12.38 -7.32
N LEU A 68 -8.59 -11.43 -7.61
CA LEU A 68 -7.56 -11.57 -8.63
C LEU A 68 -6.60 -12.70 -8.31
N LEU A 69 -6.10 -12.76 -7.07
CA LEU A 69 -5.24 -13.84 -6.63
C LEU A 69 -5.96 -15.19 -6.65
N SER A 70 -7.25 -15.22 -6.27
CA SER A 70 -8.09 -16.41 -6.34
C SER A 70 -8.21 -16.94 -7.77
N GLU A 71 -8.39 -16.05 -8.74
CA GLU A 71 -8.41 -16.37 -10.17
C GLU A 71 -7.05 -16.94 -10.64
N CYS A 72 -5.94 -16.28 -10.25
CA CYS A 72 -4.58 -16.72 -10.62
C CYS A 72 -4.22 -18.12 -10.10
N VAL A 73 -4.49 -18.39 -8.82
CA VAL A 73 -4.12 -19.69 -8.22
C VAL A 73 -5.14 -20.80 -8.54
N GLY A 74 -6.32 -20.45 -9.04
CA GLY A 74 -7.38 -21.40 -9.36
C GLY A 74 -7.98 -22.11 -8.15
N SER A 75 -8.92 -23.04 -8.39
CA SER A 75 -9.70 -23.69 -7.33
C SER A 75 -8.91 -24.60 -6.39
N THR A 76 -7.76 -25.09 -6.82
CA THR A 76 -6.85 -25.96 -6.05
C THR A 76 -5.79 -25.17 -5.26
N GLY A 77 -5.63 -23.88 -5.54
CA GLY A 77 -4.72 -22.99 -4.84
C GLY A 77 -5.30 -22.44 -3.54
N LEU A 78 -4.51 -21.64 -2.86
CA LEU A 78 -4.88 -20.99 -1.58
C LEU A 78 -4.52 -19.51 -1.62
N VAL A 79 -5.46 -18.65 -1.22
CA VAL A 79 -5.22 -17.23 -0.97
C VAL A 79 -5.48 -16.90 0.49
N VAL A 80 -4.58 -16.16 1.11
CA VAL A 80 -4.74 -15.64 2.48
C VAL A 80 -4.71 -14.12 2.44
N GLY A 81 -5.76 -13.46 2.90
CA GLY A 81 -5.76 -12.01 3.15
C GLY A 81 -5.42 -11.72 4.61
N ILE A 82 -4.48 -10.82 4.86
CA ILE A 82 -4.15 -10.33 6.20
C ILE A 82 -4.61 -8.88 6.33
N GLU A 83 -5.36 -8.60 7.38
CA GLU A 83 -5.82 -7.25 7.70
C GLU A 83 -5.88 -7.08 9.23
N ARG A 84 -5.54 -5.90 9.70
CA ARG A 84 -5.47 -5.57 11.13
C ARG A 84 -6.80 -5.05 11.69
N ASP A 85 -7.53 -4.25 10.91
CA ASP A 85 -8.76 -3.61 11.33
C ASP A 85 -9.95 -4.54 11.28
N ASP A 86 -10.67 -4.69 12.40
CA ASP A 86 -11.81 -5.61 12.51
C ASP A 86 -12.93 -5.32 11.50
N LYS A 87 -13.20 -4.03 11.20
CA LYS A 87 -14.24 -3.65 10.24
C LYS A 87 -13.85 -4.01 8.81
N SER A 88 -12.57 -3.81 8.47
CA SER A 88 -12.02 -4.19 7.17
C SER A 88 -11.96 -5.70 7.01
N VAL A 89 -11.58 -6.44 8.06
CA VAL A 89 -11.63 -7.92 8.08
C VAL A 89 -13.06 -8.42 7.83
N ALA A 90 -14.05 -7.87 8.54
CA ALA A 90 -15.46 -8.25 8.35
C ALA A 90 -15.92 -7.94 6.92
N ALA A 91 -15.56 -6.77 6.38
CA ALA A 91 -15.90 -6.38 5.02
C ALA A 91 -15.24 -7.27 3.95
N ALA A 92 -13.97 -7.66 4.16
CA ALA A 92 -13.27 -8.59 3.28
C ALA A 92 -13.86 -10.00 3.31
N ARG A 93 -14.23 -10.50 4.50
CA ARG A 93 -14.93 -11.80 4.62
C ARG A 93 -16.28 -11.79 3.92
N GLN A 94 -17.03 -10.70 4.04
CA GLN A 94 -18.28 -10.53 3.30
C GLN A 94 -18.05 -10.53 1.78
N PHE A 95 -17.04 -9.78 1.31
CA PHE A 95 -16.65 -9.77 -0.11
C PHE A 95 -16.31 -11.18 -0.63
N VAL A 96 -15.53 -11.94 0.13
CA VAL A 96 -15.17 -13.34 -0.19
C VAL A 96 -16.41 -14.22 -0.28
N ALA A 97 -17.36 -14.07 0.66
CA ALA A 97 -18.62 -14.81 0.66
C ALA A 97 -19.52 -14.45 -0.52
N ASP A 98 -19.71 -13.15 -0.79
CA ASP A 98 -20.54 -12.62 -1.88
C ASP A 98 -20.04 -13.08 -3.26
N ARG A 99 -18.72 -13.26 -3.40
CA ARG A 99 -18.06 -13.74 -4.62
C ARG A 99 -17.87 -15.26 -4.66
N ALA A 100 -18.29 -15.99 -3.61
CA ALA A 100 -18.11 -17.43 -3.47
C ALA A 100 -16.66 -17.91 -3.66
N LEU A 101 -15.69 -17.14 -3.18
CA LEU A 101 -14.26 -17.46 -3.30
C LEU A 101 -13.85 -18.53 -2.29
N ARG A 102 -14.04 -19.80 -2.64
CA ARG A 102 -13.85 -20.95 -1.71
C ARG A 102 -12.41 -21.20 -1.29
N ASN A 103 -11.45 -20.73 -2.09
CA ASN A 103 -10.00 -20.87 -1.88
C ASN A 103 -9.37 -19.66 -1.15
N VAL A 104 -10.19 -18.69 -0.66
CA VAL A 104 -9.73 -17.48 0.00
C VAL A 104 -10.05 -17.51 1.50
N LYS A 105 -9.07 -17.19 2.35
CA LYS A 105 -9.23 -17.02 3.80
C LYS A 105 -8.79 -15.62 4.23
N VAL A 106 -9.61 -14.93 5.03
CA VAL A 106 -9.26 -13.61 5.59
C VAL A 106 -9.02 -13.73 7.08
N LEU A 107 -7.85 -13.30 7.52
CA LEU A 107 -7.37 -13.41 8.90
C LEU A 107 -7.04 -12.03 9.46
N ARG A 108 -7.36 -11.84 10.73
CA ARG A 108 -6.94 -10.66 11.47
C ARG A 108 -5.52 -10.86 11.96
N ALA A 109 -4.58 -10.04 11.46
CA ALA A 109 -3.20 -10.03 11.95
C ALA A 109 -2.51 -8.71 11.59
N ASP A 110 -1.36 -8.43 12.19
CA ASP A 110 -0.50 -7.30 11.86
C ASP A 110 0.37 -7.62 10.63
N ALA A 111 0.60 -6.63 9.76
CA ALA A 111 1.39 -6.79 8.55
C ALA A 111 2.86 -7.13 8.81
N ALA A 112 3.42 -6.64 9.93
CA ALA A 112 4.80 -6.90 10.34
C ALA A 112 4.95 -8.20 11.18
N SER A 113 3.84 -8.87 11.54
CA SER A 113 3.84 -10.10 12.33
C SER A 113 2.54 -10.87 12.12
N THR A 114 2.45 -11.59 11.02
CA THR A 114 1.22 -12.26 10.58
C THR A 114 0.87 -13.50 11.42
N GLY A 115 1.84 -14.04 12.17
CA GLY A 115 1.68 -15.30 12.90
C GLY A 115 1.55 -16.53 11.99
N LYS A 116 1.88 -16.41 10.69
CA LYS A 116 1.90 -17.52 9.75
C LYS A 116 3.26 -18.22 9.76
N PRO A 117 3.31 -19.54 9.47
CA PRO A 117 4.57 -20.21 9.21
C PRO A 117 5.35 -19.50 8.09
N GLY A 118 6.67 -19.53 8.16
CA GLY A 118 7.54 -19.06 7.08
C GLY A 118 7.63 -20.04 5.93
N ASP A 119 8.24 -19.60 4.84
CA ASP A 119 8.61 -20.44 3.69
C ASP A 119 7.44 -21.21 3.06
N ILE A 120 6.24 -20.62 2.97
CA ILE A 120 5.06 -21.37 2.51
C ILE A 120 4.28 -20.73 1.35
N PHE A 121 4.55 -19.48 0.97
CA PHE A 121 3.82 -18.81 -0.09
C PHE A 121 4.66 -18.66 -1.36
N ASP A 122 4.07 -19.00 -2.50
CA ASP A 122 4.67 -18.77 -3.82
C ASP A 122 4.64 -17.27 -4.18
N LEU A 123 3.64 -16.54 -3.68
CA LEU A 123 3.54 -15.08 -3.81
C LEU A 123 3.17 -14.44 -2.47
N VAL A 124 3.98 -13.48 -2.04
CA VAL A 124 3.67 -12.56 -0.94
C VAL A 124 3.48 -11.16 -1.53
N HIS A 125 2.27 -10.65 -1.46
CA HIS A 125 1.89 -9.40 -2.07
C HIS A 125 1.47 -8.36 -1.02
N ALA A 126 1.74 -7.08 -1.30
CA ALA A 126 1.22 -5.94 -0.55
C ALA A 126 0.87 -4.80 -1.53
N ARG A 127 -0.29 -4.14 -1.33
CA ARG A 127 -0.67 -2.99 -2.15
C ARG A 127 -1.04 -1.80 -1.29
N LEU A 128 -0.28 -0.71 -1.41
CA LEU A 128 -0.44 0.54 -0.65
C LEU A 128 -0.40 0.30 0.87
N VAL A 129 0.46 -0.61 1.30
CA VAL A 129 0.69 -0.94 2.71
C VAL A 129 1.90 -0.23 3.25
N LEU A 130 3.03 -0.31 2.56
CA LEU A 130 4.31 0.27 3.02
C LEU A 130 4.19 1.80 3.20
N VAL A 131 3.42 2.46 2.33
CA VAL A 131 3.11 3.90 2.46
C VAL A 131 2.27 4.24 3.70
N ASN A 132 1.61 3.26 4.32
CA ASN A 132 0.66 3.48 5.42
C ASN A 132 1.12 2.90 6.76
N VAL A 133 2.37 2.46 6.86
CA VAL A 133 2.93 1.88 8.09
C VAL A 133 4.15 2.66 8.56
N PRO A 134 4.34 2.80 9.89
CA PRO A 134 5.49 3.55 10.43
C PRO A 134 6.82 2.79 10.32
N ASN A 135 6.78 1.49 10.10
CA ASN A 135 7.97 0.62 9.98
C ASN A 135 7.83 -0.31 8.77
N PRO A 136 8.04 0.20 7.55
CA PRO A 136 7.93 -0.60 6.33
C PRO A 136 9.00 -1.70 6.26
N GLU A 137 10.17 -1.51 6.90
CA GLU A 137 11.24 -2.49 6.97
C GLU A 137 10.77 -3.79 7.64
N ALA A 138 10.02 -3.68 8.75
CA ALA A 138 9.47 -4.84 9.44
C ALA A 138 8.42 -5.58 8.61
N VAL A 139 7.61 -4.85 7.83
CA VAL A 139 6.64 -5.47 6.92
C VAL A 139 7.36 -6.22 5.80
N VAL A 140 8.38 -5.61 5.18
CA VAL A 140 9.18 -6.26 4.13
C VAL A 140 9.90 -7.51 4.68
N ALA A 141 10.47 -7.44 5.89
CA ALA A 141 11.09 -8.61 6.53
C ALA A 141 10.08 -9.75 6.75
N GLU A 142 8.85 -9.44 7.16
CA GLU A 142 7.79 -10.44 7.30
C GLU A 142 7.37 -11.00 5.93
N MET A 143 7.28 -10.16 4.89
CA MET A 143 6.99 -10.62 3.52
C MET A 143 8.04 -11.62 3.04
N VAL A 144 9.33 -11.33 3.23
CA VAL A 144 10.44 -12.24 2.87
C VAL A 144 10.37 -13.54 3.66
N ARG A 145 10.10 -13.47 4.96
CA ARG A 145 9.97 -14.66 5.82
C ARG A 145 8.83 -15.59 5.38
N LEU A 146 7.75 -15.03 4.83
CA LEU A 146 6.57 -15.79 4.40
C LEU A 146 6.77 -16.48 3.04
N ALA A 147 7.60 -15.90 2.16
CA ALA A 147 7.86 -16.44 0.83
C ALA A 147 8.64 -17.75 0.91
N CYS A 148 8.22 -18.77 0.16
CA CYS A 148 8.97 -20.01 0.04
C CYS A 148 10.28 -19.78 -0.76
N PRO A 149 11.26 -20.69 -0.68
CA PRO A 149 12.43 -20.65 -1.55
C PRO A 149 12.02 -20.60 -3.03
N GLY A 150 12.48 -19.58 -3.76
CA GLY A 150 12.06 -19.30 -5.14
C GLY A 150 10.67 -18.63 -5.27
N GLY A 151 10.03 -18.33 -4.15
CA GLY A 151 8.79 -17.55 -4.12
C GLY A 151 9.02 -16.06 -4.40
N ILE A 152 7.95 -15.36 -4.70
CA ILE A 152 7.96 -13.97 -5.15
C ILE A 152 7.44 -13.07 -4.05
N VAL A 153 8.17 -11.98 -3.79
CA VAL A 153 7.71 -10.85 -2.97
C VAL A 153 7.39 -9.70 -3.90
N ALA A 154 6.14 -9.23 -3.90
CA ALA A 154 5.69 -8.16 -4.75
C ALA A 154 5.01 -7.04 -3.95
N SER A 155 5.32 -5.79 -4.25
CA SER A 155 4.67 -4.63 -3.66
C SER A 155 4.22 -3.64 -4.73
N HIS A 156 3.06 -3.02 -4.51
CA HIS A 156 2.51 -1.99 -5.36
C HIS A 156 2.29 -0.73 -4.51
N GLU A 157 3.24 0.20 -4.56
CA GLU A 157 3.29 1.35 -3.65
C GLU A 157 3.20 2.68 -4.39
N ALA A 158 2.73 3.70 -3.69
CA ALA A 158 2.64 5.05 -4.20
C ALA A 158 3.92 5.85 -3.99
N ASP A 159 4.22 6.73 -4.95
CA ASP A 159 5.22 7.79 -4.82
C ASP A 159 4.61 9.12 -5.27
N TYR A 160 4.58 10.09 -4.38
CA TYR A 160 3.90 11.37 -4.61
C TYR A 160 4.78 12.43 -5.30
N LEU A 161 6.02 12.11 -5.73
CA LEU A 161 6.88 13.11 -6.38
C LEU A 161 6.24 13.72 -7.65
N PRO A 162 5.68 12.92 -8.58
CA PRO A 162 5.08 13.45 -9.78
C PRO A 162 3.64 13.98 -9.59
N HIS A 163 3.17 14.10 -8.34
CA HIS A 163 1.83 14.59 -8.04
C HIS A 163 1.74 16.10 -8.30
N LEU A 164 1.21 16.48 -9.44
CA LEU A 164 1.16 17.87 -9.92
C LEU A 164 -0.14 18.18 -10.67
N CYS A 165 -0.41 19.46 -10.84
CA CYS A 165 -1.41 19.95 -11.78
C CYS A 165 -0.81 21.01 -12.73
N ASP A 166 -1.39 21.12 -13.92
CA ASP A 166 -1.12 22.15 -14.90
C ASP A 166 -2.46 22.75 -15.39
N PRO A 167 -2.66 24.09 -15.40
CA PRO A 167 -1.73 25.13 -14.95
C PRO A 167 -1.36 25.01 -13.47
N PRO A 168 -0.16 25.48 -13.05
CA PRO A 168 0.24 25.45 -11.66
C PRO A 168 -0.73 26.22 -10.77
N LEU A 169 -0.99 25.69 -9.56
CA LEU A 169 -1.86 26.31 -8.57
C LEU A 169 -1.14 26.43 -7.22
N ARG A 170 -1.01 27.65 -6.69
CA ARG A 170 -0.39 27.88 -5.38
C ARG A 170 -1.09 27.09 -4.25
N ALA A 171 -2.43 27.01 -4.30
CA ALA A 171 -3.20 26.22 -3.32
C ALA A 171 -2.82 24.73 -3.36
N TRP A 172 -2.57 24.16 -4.56
CA TRP A 172 -2.08 22.78 -4.69
C TRP A 172 -0.77 22.58 -3.95
N ASP A 173 0.22 23.44 -4.22
CA ASP A 173 1.55 23.32 -3.63
C ASP A 173 1.50 23.50 -2.12
N ARG A 174 0.76 24.50 -1.62
CA ARG A 174 0.60 24.75 -0.18
C ARG A 174 -0.07 23.58 0.53
N LEU A 175 -1.17 23.08 -0.01
CA LEU A 175 -1.90 21.92 0.54
C LEU A 175 -1.05 20.64 0.49
N PHE A 176 -0.25 20.46 -0.57
CA PHE A 176 0.64 19.31 -0.66
C PHE A 176 1.76 19.36 0.39
N HIS A 177 2.34 20.54 0.67
CA HIS A 177 3.30 20.71 1.75
C HIS A 177 2.69 20.37 3.11
N ILE A 178 1.48 20.87 3.40
CA ILE A 178 0.76 20.57 4.65
C ILE A 178 0.49 19.06 4.76
N TYR A 179 0.04 18.43 3.69
CA TYR A 179 -0.24 16.99 3.69
C TYR A 179 1.04 16.15 3.90
N ARG A 180 2.15 16.58 3.29
CA ARG A 180 3.47 15.96 3.49
C ARG A 180 3.94 16.09 4.94
N ASP A 181 3.85 17.29 5.52
CA ASP A 181 4.29 17.54 6.88
C ASP A 181 3.42 16.77 7.88
N TYR A 182 2.10 16.77 7.66
CA TYR A 182 1.16 15.95 8.43
C TYR A 182 1.50 14.45 8.32
N SER A 183 1.75 13.94 7.13
CA SER A 183 2.08 12.53 6.88
C SER A 183 3.39 12.15 7.58
N SER A 184 4.44 12.96 7.42
CA SER A 184 5.74 12.75 8.06
C SER A 184 5.66 12.75 9.58
N ALA A 185 4.91 13.69 10.17
CA ALA A 185 4.69 13.75 11.62
C ALA A 185 3.94 12.52 12.17
N ASN A 186 3.23 11.78 11.32
CA ASN A 186 2.52 10.54 11.67
C ASN A 186 3.26 9.27 11.20
N GLY A 187 4.54 9.36 10.81
CA GLY A 187 5.37 8.23 10.41
C GLY A 187 5.03 7.65 9.03
N ILE A 188 4.36 8.43 8.18
CA ILE A 188 3.97 8.03 6.81
C ILE A 188 4.96 8.61 5.81
N ASP A 189 5.51 7.75 4.96
CA ASP A 189 6.40 8.14 3.88
C ASP A 189 5.67 8.17 2.54
N LEU A 190 5.27 9.36 2.10
CA LEU A 190 4.60 9.55 0.80
C LEU A 190 5.50 9.21 -0.41
N PHE A 191 6.78 8.98 -0.20
CA PHE A 191 7.77 8.68 -1.23
C PHE A 191 8.29 7.25 -1.15
N ILE A 192 7.59 6.37 -0.44
CA ILE A 192 7.99 4.97 -0.22
C ILE A 192 8.14 4.19 -1.53
N GLY A 193 7.38 4.54 -2.57
CA GLY A 193 7.42 3.88 -3.87
C GLY A 193 8.83 3.78 -4.45
N ARG A 194 9.61 4.88 -4.45
CA ARG A 194 11.01 4.90 -4.90
C ARG A 194 11.95 4.17 -3.95
N ARG A 195 11.60 4.08 -2.67
CA ARG A 195 12.41 3.42 -1.64
C ARG A 195 12.20 1.91 -1.60
N THR A 196 11.11 1.40 -2.16
CA THR A 196 10.76 -0.02 -2.12
C THR A 196 11.86 -0.90 -2.72
N HIS A 197 12.50 -0.46 -3.81
CA HIS A 197 13.65 -1.16 -4.39
C HIS A 197 14.78 -1.35 -3.37
N ARG A 198 15.17 -0.29 -2.66
CA ARG A 198 16.22 -0.35 -1.63
C ARG A 198 15.80 -1.22 -0.46
N LEU A 199 14.57 -1.09 0.04
CA LEU A 199 14.04 -1.92 1.12
C LEU A 199 14.09 -3.41 0.78
N PHE A 200 13.75 -3.75 -0.46
CA PHE A 200 13.82 -5.13 -0.94
C PHE A 200 15.26 -5.64 -1.01
N ARG A 201 16.20 -4.81 -1.50
CA ARG A 201 17.63 -5.14 -1.52
C ARG A 201 18.20 -5.37 -0.13
N GLU A 202 17.90 -4.49 0.81
CA GLU A 202 18.32 -4.59 2.21
C GLU A 202 17.72 -5.82 2.91
N ALA A 203 16.53 -6.25 2.51
CA ALA A 203 15.90 -7.49 2.98
C ALA A 203 16.42 -8.77 2.31
N GLY A 204 17.38 -8.67 1.37
CA GLY A 204 18.01 -9.82 0.71
C GLY A 204 17.24 -10.33 -0.52
N ILE A 205 16.27 -9.61 -1.05
CA ILE A 205 15.59 -9.96 -2.30
C ILE A 205 16.54 -9.71 -3.46
N LEU A 206 16.65 -10.69 -4.35
CA LEU A 206 17.45 -10.63 -5.58
C LEU A 206 16.54 -10.33 -6.78
N ASP A 207 17.13 -9.96 -7.92
CA ASP A 207 16.47 -9.79 -9.21
C ASP A 207 15.22 -8.87 -9.15
N ILE A 208 15.35 -7.76 -8.41
CA ILE A 208 14.26 -6.82 -8.20
C ILE A 208 13.95 -6.07 -9.48
N GLN A 209 12.72 -6.19 -9.94
CA GLN A 209 12.19 -5.44 -11.06
C GLN A 209 11.25 -4.33 -10.58
N VAL A 210 11.41 -3.15 -11.17
CA VAL A 210 10.58 -1.99 -10.88
C VAL A 210 9.84 -1.56 -12.14
N ASN A 211 8.51 -1.49 -12.05
CA ASN A 211 7.67 -1.02 -13.14
C ASN A 211 6.88 0.22 -12.70
N PRO A 212 7.34 1.43 -13.03
CA PRO A 212 6.63 2.65 -12.69
C PRO A 212 5.42 2.86 -13.60
N VAL A 213 4.30 3.30 -13.01
CA VAL A 213 3.08 3.67 -13.74
C VAL A 213 2.61 5.03 -13.27
N ILE A 214 2.41 5.94 -14.22
CA ILE A 214 1.88 7.29 -13.97
C ILE A 214 0.55 7.42 -14.68
N HIS A 215 -0.45 7.94 -13.97
CA HIS A 215 -1.77 8.22 -14.54
C HIS A 215 -1.99 9.72 -14.69
N VAL A 216 -2.57 10.07 -15.82
CA VAL A 216 -3.11 11.41 -16.07
C VAL A 216 -4.63 11.30 -16.06
N TYR A 217 -5.29 12.05 -15.19
CA TYR A 217 -6.75 11.96 -15.03
C TYR A 217 -7.46 13.07 -15.77
N PRO A 218 -8.28 12.73 -16.79
CA PRO A 218 -9.10 13.70 -17.51
C PRO A 218 -10.22 14.25 -16.60
N ARG A 219 -10.82 15.35 -17.04
CA ARG A 219 -12.01 15.91 -16.38
C ARG A 219 -13.12 14.85 -16.23
N GLY A 220 -13.75 14.82 -15.09
CA GLY A 220 -14.81 13.85 -14.76
C GLY A 220 -14.30 12.50 -14.24
N HIS A 221 -13.00 12.19 -14.34
CA HIS A 221 -12.46 10.99 -13.73
C HIS A 221 -12.41 11.12 -12.20
N ASN A 222 -12.92 10.12 -11.47
CA ASN A 222 -13.02 10.15 -9.99
C ASN A 222 -11.69 10.42 -9.29
N ARG A 223 -10.59 9.87 -9.80
CA ARG A 223 -9.26 10.01 -9.18
C ARG A 223 -8.63 11.39 -9.40
N ARG A 224 -9.18 12.22 -10.29
CA ARG A 224 -8.73 13.60 -10.45
C ARG A 224 -8.83 14.38 -9.14
N ALA A 225 -9.88 14.13 -8.34
CA ALA A 225 -10.10 14.74 -7.05
C ALA A 225 -9.55 13.94 -5.85
N ILE A 226 -8.70 12.92 -6.08
CA ILE A 226 -8.24 12.03 -5.01
C ILE A 226 -7.49 12.79 -3.91
N PHE A 227 -6.67 13.78 -4.28
CA PHE A 227 -5.92 14.60 -3.34
C PHE A 227 -6.86 15.45 -2.47
N TRP A 228 -7.86 16.08 -3.07
CA TRP A 228 -8.91 16.81 -2.34
C TRP A 228 -9.62 15.90 -1.33
N HIS A 229 -9.95 14.67 -1.73
CA HIS A 229 -10.59 13.71 -0.82
C HIS A 229 -9.67 13.28 0.33
N PHE A 230 -8.37 13.10 0.10
CA PHE A 230 -7.42 12.81 1.18
C PHE A 230 -7.37 13.95 2.20
N LEU A 231 -7.24 15.18 1.74
CA LEU A 231 -7.25 16.37 2.60
C LEU A 231 -8.54 16.48 3.43
N GLN A 232 -9.69 16.24 2.82
CA GLN A 232 -10.97 16.20 3.53
C GLN A 232 -11.01 15.12 4.63
N ASN A 233 -10.43 13.95 4.39
CA ASN A 233 -10.42 12.86 5.36
C ASN A 233 -9.53 13.15 6.58
N VAL A 234 -8.50 13.96 6.42
CA VAL A 234 -7.54 14.28 7.48
C VAL A 234 -7.65 15.70 8.02
N ARG A 235 -8.62 16.50 7.52
CA ARG A 235 -8.81 17.92 7.85
C ARG A 235 -8.73 18.20 9.36
N ASP A 236 -9.59 17.57 10.13
CA ASP A 236 -9.68 17.84 11.57
C ASP A 236 -8.36 17.58 12.29
N ARG A 237 -7.64 16.54 11.89
CA ARG A 237 -6.33 16.19 12.47
C ARG A 237 -5.23 17.18 12.06
N ILE A 238 -5.27 17.70 10.82
CA ILE A 238 -4.35 18.76 10.35
C ILE A 238 -4.56 20.03 11.18
N LEU A 239 -5.83 20.42 11.42
CA LEU A 239 -6.18 21.58 12.22
C LEU A 239 -5.81 21.38 13.70
N GLU A 240 -6.09 20.23 14.29
CA GLU A 240 -5.71 19.88 15.67
C GLU A 240 -4.18 19.92 15.89
N GLN A 241 -3.40 19.63 14.85
CA GLN A 241 -1.93 19.73 14.90
C GLN A 241 -1.42 21.15 14.66
N GLY A 242 -2.29 22.12 14.39
CA GLY A 242 -1.92 23.51 14.18
C GLY A 242 -1.08 23.77 12.92
N LEU A 243 -1.15 22.89 11.91
CA LEU A 243 -0.39 23.01 10.67
C LEU A 243 -0.90 24.14 9.76
N ILE A 244 -2.15 24.54 9.94
CA ILE A 244 -2.83 25.61 9.20
C ILE A 244 -4.06 26.09 9.97
N ALA A 245 -4.46 27.34 9.78
CA ALA A 245 -5.73 27.86 10.29
C ALA A 245 -6.92 27.32 9.48
N ASP A 246 -8.08 27.14 10.11
CA ASP A 246 -9.26 26.60 9.45
C ASP A 246 -9.77 27.47 8.28
N SER A 247 -9.72 28.80 8.42
CA SER A 247 -10.09 29.72 7.35
C SER A 247 -9.18 29.57 6.13
N GLU A 248 -7.84 29.55 6.33
CA GLU A 248 -6.86 29.35 5.25
C GLU A 248 -7.05 27.98 4.58
N PHE A 249 -7.23 26.91 5.36
CA PHE A 249 -7.48 25.57 4.81
C PHE A 249 -8.73 25.53 3.92
N SER A 250 -9.82 26.15 4.39
CA SER A 250 -11.10 26.18 3.66
C SER A 250 -10.99 26.96 2.35
N GLU A 251 -10.29 28.09 2.35
CA GLU A 251 -10.00 28.90 1.16
C GLU A 251 -9.20 28.08 0.12
N LEU A 252 -8.06 27.52 0.52
CA LEU A 252 -7.22 26.70 -0.36
C LEU A 252 -7.95 25.48 -0.91
N MET A 253 -8.82 24.86 -0.11
CA MET A 253 -9.65 23.72 -0.55
C MET A 253 -10.71 24.12 -1.56
N GLY A 254 -11.25 25.34 -1.47
CA GLY A 254 -12.15 25.94 -2.45
C GLY A 254 -11.43 26.17 -3.79
N GLU A 255 -10.28 26.86 -3.75
CA GLU A 255 -9.44 27.10 -4.94
C GLU A 255 -9.04 25.78 -5.63
N LEU A 256 -8.61 24.79 -4.84
CA LEU A 256 -8.26 23.48 -5.38
C LEU A 256 -9.44 22.82 -6.09
N LYS A 257 -10.65 22.87 -5.49
CA LYS A 257 -11.84 22.26 -6.08
C LYS A 257 -12.20 22.92 -7.41
N GLU A 258 -12.23 24.25 -7.45
CA GLU A 258 -12.51 25.01 -8.68
C GLU A 258 -11.51 24.68 -9.78
N HIS A 259 -10.22 24.64 -9.44
CA HIS A 259 -9.16 24.29 -10.38
C HIS A 259 -9.32 22.87 -10.94
N LEU A 260 -9.67 21.88 -10.09
CA LEU A 260 -9.91 20.51 -10.54
C LEU A 260 -11.12 20.37 -11.47
N ASP A 261 -12.10 21.29 -11.40
CA ASP A 261 -13.29 21.27 -12.25
C ASP A 261 -13.07 21.96 -13.61
N ARG A 262 -11.96 22.70 -13.81
CA ARG A 262 -11.63 23.38 -15.06
C ARG A 262 -11.33 22.40 -16.19
N PRO A 263 -11.77 22.69 -17.41
CA PRO A 263 -11.52 21.80 -18.57
C PRO A 263 -10.06 21.79 -19.04
N ASP A 264 -9.33 22.88 -18.79
CA ASP A 264 -7.94 23.08 -19.18
C ASP A 264 -6.91 22.62 -18.11
N THR A 265 -7.36 22.07 -16.99
CA THR A 265 -6.47 21.54 -15.96
C THR A 265 -6.08 20.09 -16.24
N LEU A 266 -4.79 19.82 -16.30
CA LEU A 266 -4.21 18.49 -16.26
C LEU A 266 -3.91 18.13 -14.79
N VAL A 267 -4.21 16.90 -14.40
CA VAL A 267 -3.81 16.35 -13.09
C VAL A 267 -3.02 15.07 -13.30
N VAL A 268 -1.78 15.09 -12.85
CA VAL A 268 -0.91 13.91 -12.81
C VAL A 268 -0.98 13.31 -11.42
N SER A 269 -1.29 12.03 -11.35
CA SER A 269 -1.36 11.28 -10.09
C SER A 269 0.03 11.00 -9.54
N HIS A 270 0.05 10.52 -8.29
CA HIS A 270 1.24 9.88 -7.76
C HIS A 270 1.64 8.67 -8.62
N LEU A 271 2.94 8.43 -8.71
CA LEU A 271 3.54 7.28 -9.36
C LEU A 271 3.20 6.00 -8.56
N PHE A 272 2.80 4.95 -9.26
CA PHE A 272 2.76 3.62 -8.67
C PHE A 272 4.03 2.85 -9.05
N SER A 273 4.80 2.45 -8.04
CA SER A 273 5.95 1.56 -8.23
C SER A 273 5.52 0.13 -7.93
N LYS A 274 5.62 -0.74 -8.92
CA LYS A 274 5.41 -2.19 -8.76
C LYS A 274 6.78 -2.85 -8.70
N SER A 275 7.14 -3.39 -7.54
CA SER A 275 8.42 -4.08 -7.33
C SER A 275 8.15 -5.54 -7.05
N GLY A 276 8.87 -6.42 -7.72
CA GLY A 276 8.73 -7.87 -7.57
C GLY A 276 9.85 -8.59 -8.30
N VAL A 277 10.01 -9.87 -8.05
CA VAL A 277 10.91 -10.75 -8.80
C VAL A 277 10.13 -11.33 -9.97
N GLU A 278 10.63 -11.23 -11.20
CA GLU A 278 10.11 -12.03 -12.33
C GLU A 278 10.62 -13.46 -12.23
N ASN A 279 9.70 -14.41 -12.29
CA ASN A 279 10.06 -15.81 -12.41
C ASN A 279 10.42 -16.10 -13.87
N HIS A 280 11.69 -15.88 -14.25
CA HIS A 280 12.19 -16.49 -15.48
C HIS A 280 12.21 -18.00 -15.28
N SER A 281 11.34 -18.70 -16.00
CA SER A 281 11.39 -20.16 -16.14
C SER A 281 12.66 -20.57 -16.90
N SER A 282 13.81 -20.53 -16.21
CA SER A 282 15.06 -21.14 -16.64
C SER A 282 15.81 -21.52 -15.39
N ALA A 283 16.00 -22.82 -15.24
CA ALA A 283 16.70 -23.49 -14.16
C ALA A 283 17.98 -22.79 -13.72
N HIS A 284 17.92 -22.03 -12.61
CA HIS A 284 19.07 -21.85 -11.74
C HIS A 284 18.57 -21.67 -10.31
N HIS A 285 18.99 -22.56 -9.45
CA HIS A 285 18.74 -22.55 -8.01
C HIS A 285 19.21 -21.21 -7.40
N LEU A 286 18.28 -20.38 -6.97
CA LEU A 286 18.56 -19.25 -6.09
C LEU A 286 18.82 -19.78 -4.68
N GLN A 287 20.10 -19.95 -4.34
CA GLN A 287 20.52 -20.10 -2.95
C GLN A 287 20.40 -18.74 -2.26
N LEU A 288 19.47 -18.62 -1.32
CA LEU A 288 19.51 -17.56 -0.32
C LEU A 288 20.83 -17.71 0.46
N SER A 289 21.80 -16.85 0.23
CA SER A 289 23.02 -16.81 1.02
C SER A 289 22.66 -16.35 2.44
N ARG A 290 22.62 -17.30 3.39
CA ARG A 290 22.63 -16.98 4.82
C ARG A 290 23.94 -16.24 5.13
N PRO A 291 23.94 -15.20 5.97
CA PRO A 291 25.19 -14.58 6.40
C PRO A 291 26.05 -15.65 7.08
N ALA A 292 27.31 -15.76 6.64
CA ALA A 292 28.28 -16.67 7.20
C ALA A 292 28.47 -16.37 8.68
N LYS A 293 28.24 -17.35 9.54
CA LYS A 293 28.69 -17.30 10.94
C LYS A 293 30.21 -17.24 10.92
N ASN A 294 30.77 -16.19 11.49
CA ASN A 294 32.19 -16.07 11.74
C ASN A 294 32.68 -17.30 12.50
N LEU A 295 33.51 -18.11 11.86
CA LEU A 295 34.34 -19.10 12.50
C LEU A 295 35.62 -18.36 12.95
N GLU A 296 35.80 -18.23 14.24
CA GLU A 296 37.09 -17.79 14.84
C GLU A 296 38.18 -18.80 14.51
N PRO A 297 39.41 -18.33 14.23
CA PRO A 297 40.56 -19.24 14.05
C PRO A 297 41.09 -19.72 15.40
N ARG A 298 41.38 -21.01 15.46
CA ARG A 298 42.26 -21.58 16.50
C ARG A 298 43.73 -21.34 16.18
#